data_b64628540215f02852f9167fa2626b6a
#
_entry.id   b64628540215f02852f9167fa2626b6a
#
_cell.length_a   1.000
_cell.length_b   1.000
_cell.length_c   1.000
_cell.angle_alpha   90.00
_cell.angle_beta   90.00
_cell.angle_gamma   90.00
#
_symmetry.space_group_name_H-M   'P 1'
#
loop_
_entity.id
_entity.type
_entity.pdbx_description
1 polymer ?
#
loop_
_entity_poly.entity_id
_entity_poly.type
_entity_poly.pdbx_seq_one_letter_code
_entity_poly.pdbx_strand_id
1 'polypeptide(L)'
;MEKIYIWIIALMVISALVTIIKPRIKGKMGEATVSMLLKKLDKNKYQVVNDVLLSAEGGNTHTTQIDHVVVSIYGIFSIETKNYKGQIYGSESSAKWTQNIYGHKYSFMNPIYQNYAHVKALNALLQSHGYENIPVFSIVTFPGDAVLKIKTTKSQVVKWGAVTKTVKKLSVQSVLSREDMDKILAILKNYMSTRTDARKHVNEINEAKYVKKQKEKSGMCPKCAGALVLRKGKYGKFYGCS
;
A
#
# COMPACT_ATOMS: atom_id res chain seq x y z
N MET A 1 0.29 -20.99 -45.17
CA MET A 1 0.10 -19.60 -44.63
C MET A 1 -0.71 -19.58 -43.34
N GLU A 2 -1.81 -20.31 -43.22
CA GLU A 2 -2.67 -20.30 -41.99
C GLU A 2 -1.93 -20.65 -40.71
N LYS A 3 -1.03 -21.65 -40.73
CA LYS A 3 -0.25 -22.03 -39.54
C LYS A 3 0.63 -20.89 -38.99
N ILE A 4 1.16 -20.03 -39.86
CA ILE A 4 1.99 -18.89 -39.46
C ILE A 4 1.15 -17.84 -38.71
N TYR A 5 -0.06 -17.57 -39.16
CA TYR A 5 -0.96 -16.63 -38.47
C TYR A 5 -1.36 -17.12 -37.06
N ILE A 6 -1.56 -18.42 -36.90
CA ILE A 6 -1.85 -19.02 -35.57
C ILE A 6 -0.68 -18.79 -34.62
N TRP A 7 0.56 -19.00 -35.05
CA TRP A 7 1.75 -18.75 -34.23
C TRP A 7 1.93 -17.27 -33.89
N ILE A 8 1.66 -16.35 -34.83
CA ILE A 8 1.72 -14.91 -34.59
C ILE A 8 0.67 -14.49 -33.55
N ILE A 9 -0.56 -14.96 -33.65
CA ILE A 9 -1.63 -14.69 -32.70
C ILE A 9 -1.27 -15.25 -31.32
N ALA A 10 -0.77 -16.49 -31.25
CA ALA A 10 -0.33 -17.10 -29.99
C ALA A 10 0.78 -16.27 -29.33
N LEU A 11 1.76 -15.79 -30.09
CA LEU A 11 2.85 -14.96 -29.59
C LEU A 11 2.35 -13.60 -29.05
N MET A 12 1.39 -12.98 -29.77
CA MET A 12 0.75 -11.74 -29.31
C MET A 12 -0.03 -11.95 -28.00
N VAL A 13 -0.78 -13.04 -27.89
CA VAL A 13 -1.53 -13.38 -26.67
C VAL A 13 -0.56 -13.65 -25.49
N ILE A 14 0.51 -14.40 -25.72
CA ILE A 14 1.54 -14.66 -24.70
C ILE A 14 2.20 -13.35 -24.27
N SER A 15 2.58 -12.48 -25.21
CA SER A 15 3.16 -11.16 -24.90
C SER A 15 2.22 -10.28 -24.07
N ALA A 16 0.93 -10.24 -24.43
CA ALA A 16 -0.09 -9.52 -23.66
C ALA A 16 -0.25 -10.09 -22.24
N LEU A 17 -0.27 -11.43 -22.09
CA LEU A 17 -0.33 -12.08 -20.79
C LEU A 17 0.91 -11.77 -19.93
N VAL A 18 2.10 -11.80 -20.50
CA VAL A 18 3.35 -11.47 -19.81
C VAL A 18 3.34 -10.03 -19.32
N THR A 19 2.86 -9.06 -20.10
CA THR A 19 2.78 -7.65 -19.67
C THR A 19 1.81 -7.44 -18.52
N ILE A 20 0.74 -8.22 -18.44
CA ILE A 20 -0.25 -8.14 -17.32
C ILE A 20 0.28 -8.83 -16.04
N ILE A 21 0.98 -9.97 -16.20
CA ILE A 21 1.41 -10.81 -15.07
C ILE A 21 2.71 -10.27 -14.44
N LYS A 22 3.64 -9.77 -15.24
CA LYS A 22 4.96 -9.29 -14.80
C LYS A 22 4.92 -8.26 -13.64
N PRO A 23 4.06 -7.22 -13.64
CA PRO A 23 3.98 -6.28 -12.51
C PRO A 23 3.51 -6.94 -11.21
N ARG A 24 2.58 -7.91 -11.29
CA ARG A 24 2.06 -8.63 -10.12
C ARG A 24 3.14 -9.52 -9.49
N ILE A 25 3.86 -10.28 -10.32
CA ILE A 25 4.99 -11.11 -9.85
C ILE A 25 6.05 -10.22 -9.21
N LYS A 26 6.40 -9.10 -9.86
CA LYS A 26 7.38 -8.16 -9.33
C LYS A 26 6.95 -7.60 -7.96
N GLY A 27 5.67 -7.25 -7.77
CA GLY A 27 5.12 -6.83 -6.49
C GLY A 27 5.33 -7.90 -5.42
N LYS A 28 4.85 -9.11 -5.67
CA LYS A 28 4.97 -10.25 -4.74
C LYS A 28 6.41 -10.62 -4.39
N MET A 29 7.36 -10.50 -5.32
CA MET A 29 8.79 -10.69 -5.02
C MET A 29 9.32 -9.64 -4.04
N GLY A 30 8.89 -8.39 -4.16
CA GLY A 30 9.24 -7.33 -3.22
C GLY A 30 8.71 -7.61 -1.82
N GLU A 31 7.43 -7.93 -1.71
CA GLU A 31 6.79 -8.32 -0.44
C GLU A 31 7.49 -9.53 0.20
N ALA A 32 7.79 -10.58 -0.57
CA ALA A 32 8.51 -11.76 -0.08
C ALA A 32 9.89 -11.39 0.46
N THR A 33 10.62 -10.51 -0.22
CA THR A 33 11.95 -10.03 0.23
C THR A 33 11.85 -9.29 1.56
N VAL A 34 10.90 -8.35 1.69
CA VAL A 34 10.68 -7.59 2.92
C VAL A 34 10.23 -8.52 4.06
N SER A 35 9.32 -9.47 3.79
CA SER A 35 8.91 -10.48 4.76
C SER A 35 10.11 -11.28 5.31
N MET A 36 11.04 -11.71 4.42
CA MET A 36 12.26 -12.41 4.85
C MET A 36 13.17 -11.55 5.74
N LEU A 37 13.27 -10.25 5.44
CA LEU A 37 14.03 -9.31 6.27
C LEU A 37 13.39 -9.14 7.65
N LEU A 38 12.07 -8.98 7.71
CA LEU A 38 11.32 -8.82 8.96
C LEU A 38 11.39 -10.08 9.84
N LYS A 39 11.43 -11.28 9.26
CA LYS A 39 11.61 -12.54 10.00
C LYS A 39 12.95 -12.66 10.73
N LYS A 40 13.93 -11.76 10.46
CA LYS A 40 15.20 -11.68 11.22
C LYS A 40 15.07 -10.91 12.55
N LEU A 41 13.92 -10.29 12.82
CA LEU A 41 13.63 -9.69 14.12
C LEU A 41 13.54 -10.76 15.20
N ASP A 42 13.83 -10.38 16.44
CA ASP A 42 13.71 -11.28 17.61
C ASP A 42 12.26 -11.73 17.77
N LYS A 43 12.00 -13.02 17.55
CA LYS A 43 10.66 -13.62 17.60
C LYS A 43 9.98 -13.51 18.96
N ASN A 44 10.75 -13.32 20.03
CA ASN A 44 10.20 -13.12 21.37
C ASN A 44 9.58 -11.72 21.53
N LYS A 45 10.01 -10.75 20.72
CA LYS A 45 9.57 -9.35 20.78
C LYS A 45 8.74 -8.93 19.58
N TYR A 46 8.86 -9.62 18.44
CA TYR A 46 8.23 -9.24 17.18
C TYR A 46 7.65 -10.47 16.46
N GLN A 47 6.43 -10.36 16.00
CA GLN A 47 5.78 -11.36 15.16
C GLN A 47 5.24 -10.70 13.89
N VAL A 48 5.42 -11.37 12.75
CA VAL A 48 5.08 -10.82 11.43
C VAL A 48 3.88 -11.54 10.87
N VAL A 49 2.86 -10.77 10.46
CA VAL A 49 1.70 -11.23 9.69
C VAL A 49 1.73 -10.54 8.34
N ASN A 50 1.54 -11.28 7.27
CA ASN A 50 1.55 -10.75 5.91
C ASN A 50 0.15 -10.83 5.30
N ASP A 51 -0.09 -10.01 4.26
CA ASP A 51 -1.33 -10.04 3.46
C ASP A 51 -2.60 -9.89 4.34
N VAL A 52 -2.64 -8.91 5.24
CA VAL A 52 -3.78 -8.66 6.13
C VAL A 52 -4.82 -7.81 5.41
N LEU A 53 -6.06 -8.30 5.29
CA LEU A 53 -7.17 -7.60 4.65
C LEU A 53 -8.16 -7.12 5.70
N LEU A 54 -8.26 -5.80 5.87
CA LEU A 54 -9.15 -5.17 6.85
C LEU A 54 -10.24 -4.35 6.18
N SER A 55 -11.36 -4.15 6.88
CA SER A 55 -12.36 -3.17 6.48
C SER A 55 -11.78 -1.76 6.54
N ALA A 56 -12.05 -0.94 5.52
CA ALA A 56 -11.62 0.45 5.43
C ALA A 56 -12.83 1.38 5.54
N GLU A 57 -12.97 2.06 6.66
CA GLU A 57 -14.00 3.07 6.83
C GLU A 57 -13.61 4.39 6.16
N GLY A 58 -14.53 4.98 5.40
CA GLY A 58 -14.36 6.31 4.77
C GLY A 58 -13.40 6.35 3.57
N GLY A 59 -12.97 5.20 3.03
CA GLY A 59 -12.18 5.07 1.80
C GLY A 59 -13.02 4.92 0.53
N ASN A 60 -12.37 4.92 -0.63
CA ASN A 60 -13.00 4.61 -1.93
C ASN A 60 -13.24 3.09 -2.12
N THR A 61 -12.77 2.27 -1.23
CA THR A 61 -12.94 0.81 -1.19
C THR A 61 -13.38 0.40 0.20
N HIS A 62 -14.18 -0.65 0.29
CA HIS A 62 -14.65 -1.19 1.58
C HIS A 62 -13.56 -1.94 2.35
N THR A 63 -12.45 -2.27 1.69
CA THR A 63 -11.34 -3.04 2.28
C THR A 63 -9.98 -2.41 1.96
N THR A 64 -8.99 -2.70 2.79
CA THR A 64 -7.59 -2.32 2.60
C THR A 64 -6.69 -3.52 2.87
N GLN A 65 -5.74 -3.80 1.98
CA GLN A 65 -4.78 -4.90 2.12
C GLN A 65 -3.43 -4.32 2.58
N ILE A 66 -2.94 -4.82 3.70
CA ILE A 66 -1.67 -4.42 4.31
C ILE A 66 -0.62 -5.49 3.98
N ASP A 67 0.48 -5.09 3.36
CA ASP A 67 1.52 -6.03 2.94
C ASP A 67 2.13 -6.77 4.13
N HIS A 68 2.54 -6.03 5.18
CA HIS A 68 3.09 -6.61 6.40
C HIS A 68 2.64 -5.85 7.64
N VAL A 69 2.20 -6.58 8.65
CA VAL A 69 1.96 -6.09 10.01
C VAL A 69 2.97 -6.76 10.93
N VAL A 70 3.75 -5.97 11.67
CA VAL A 70 4.61 -6.49 12.73
C VAL A 70 3.96 -6.16 14.06
N VAL A 71 3.55 -7.18 14.79
CA VAL A 71 3.06 -7.09 16.17
C VAL A 71 4.24 -7.19 17.11
N SER A 72 4.38 -6.27 18.04
CA SER A 72 5.48 -6.29 18.99
C SER A 72 5.06 -5.82 20.38
N ILE A 73 5.87 -6.11 21.38
CA ILE A 73 5.69 -5.54 22.73
C ILE A 73 5.79 -4.00 22.75
N TYR A 74 6.32 -3.38 21.69
CA TYR A 74 6.50 -1.94 21.56
C TYR A 74 5.35 -1.24 20.79
N GLY A 75 4.37 -2.01 20.30
CA GLY A 75 3.27 -1.55 19.45
C GLY A 75 3.24 -2.29 18.10
N ILE A 76 2.46 -1.75 17.17
CA ILE A 76 2.19 -2.37 15.88
C ILE A 76 2.89 -1.57 14.77
N PHE A 77 3.44 -2.24 13.77
CA PHE A 77 4.05 -1.60 12.59
C PHE A 77 3.28 -1.99 11.35
N SER A 78 2.73 -1.01 10.65
CA SER A 78 2.18 -1.15 9.30
C SER A 78 3.26 -0.86 8.29
N ILE A 79 3.60 -1.83 7.45
CA ILE A 79 4.70 -1.73 6.49
C ILE A 79 4.16 -1.92 5.08
N GLU A 80 4.26 -0.86 4.29
CA GLU A 80 3.90 -0.81 2.88
C GLU A 80 5.15 -1.03 2.03
N THR A 81 5.12 -2.00 1.13
CA THR A 81 6.24 -2.37 0.25
C THR A 81 6.01 -1.89 -1.17
N LYS A 82 6.95 -1.12 -1.69
CA LYS A 82 6.98 -0.72 -3.10
C LYS A 82 8.20 -1.34 -3.78
N ASN A 83 7.98 -2.04 -4.90
CA ASN A 83 9.06 -2.60 -5.72
C ASN A 83 9.29 -1.71 -6.96
N TYR A 84 9.62 -0.43 -6.72
CA TYR A 84 9.91 0.57 -7.73
C TYR A 84 11.40 0.92 -7.71
N LYS A 85 12.08 0.71 -8.84
CA LYS A 85 13.49 1.03 -9.08
C LYS A 85 13.64 2.45 -9.66
N GLY A 86 14.89 2.90 -9.79
CA GLY A 86 15.22 4.21 -10.34
C GLY A 86 15.00 5.35 -9.35
N GLN A 87 14.79 6.55 -9.84
CA GLN A 87 14.62 7.73 -9.00
C GLN A 87 13.16 7.90 -8.60
N ILE A 88 12.91 8.02 -7.31
CA ILE A 88 11.58 8.21 -6.72
C ILE A 88 11.49 9.62 -6.16
N TYR A 89 10.60 10.43 -6.74
CA TYR A 89 10.35 11.79 -6.31
C TYR A 89 9.00 11.90 -5.64
N GLY A 90 8.93 12.66 -4.55
CA GLY A 90 7.69 12.91 -3.85
C GLY A 90 7.86 13.74 -2.59
N SER A 91 6.76 14.08 -1.98
CA SER A 91 6.71 14.68 -0.65
C SER A 91 5.60 14.06 0.17
N GLU A 92 5.64 14.26 1.48
CA GLU A 92 4.62 13.76 2.39
C GLU A 92 3.22 14.28 2.04
N SER A 93 3.10 15.54 1.58
CA SER A 93 1.83 16.20 1.23
C SER A 93 1.35 15.99 -0.20
N SER A 94 2.18 15.43 -1.09
CA SER A 94 1.81 15.23 -2.49
C SER A 94 0.86 14.03 -2.65
N ALA A 95 -0.27 14.19 -3.33
CA ALA A 95 -1.21 13.09 -3.59
C ALA A 95 -0.61 11.98 -4.46
N LYS A 96 0.32 12.32 -5.33
CA LYS A 96 1.02 11.39 -6.22
C LYS A 96 2.53 11.59 -6.14
N TRP A 97 3.27 10.49 -6.30
CA TRP A 97 4.71 10.45 -6.45
C TRP A 97 5.10 10.09 -7.87
N THR A 98 6.35 10.32 -8.23
CA THR A 98 6.87 10.04 -9.58
C THR A 98 8.05 9.09 -9.50
N GLN A 99 7.99 8.00 -10.24
CA GLN A 99 9.11 7.13 -10.56
C GLN A 99 9.73 7.60 -11.89
N ASN A 100 11.06 7.79 -11.93
CA ASN A 100 11.80 8.06 -13.15
C ASN A 100 12.78 6.91 -13.40
N ILE A 101 12.62 6.24 -14.56
CA ILE A 101 13.51 5.18 -15.04
C ILE A 101 14.04 5.60 -16.40
N TYR A 102 15.33 5.89 -16.49
CA TYR A 102 16.01 6.31 -17.74
C TYR A 102 15.28 7.45 -18.48
N GLY A 103 14.79 8.45 -17.75
CA GLY A 103 14.06 9.59 -18.32
C GLY A 103 12.54 9.38 -18.44
N HIS A 104 12.06 8.15 -18.43
CA HIS A 104 10.62 7.86 -18.46
C HIS A 104 9.99 8.05 -17.08
N LYS A 105 8.96 8.90 -17.00
CA LYS A 105 8.28 9.27 -15.76
C LYS A 105 6.94 8.56 -15.63
N TYR A 106 6.75 7.86 -14.52
CA TYR A 106 5.51 7.15 -14.17
C TYR A 106 4.96 7.71 -12.86
N SER A 107 3.71 8.12 -12.87
CA SER A 107 3.03 8.63 -11.67
C SER A 107 2.33 7.49 -10.93
N PHE A 108 2.44 7.49 -9.59
CA PHE A 108 1.74 6.53 -8.71
C PHE A 108 1.22 7.23 -7.46
N MET A 109 0.25 6.60 -6.79
CA MET A 109 -0.32 7.14 -5.55
C MET A 109 0.75 7.22 -4.46
N ASN A 110 0.69 8.29 -3.65
CA ASN A 110 1.58 8.45 -2.50
C ASN A 110 1.41 7.27 -1.53
N PRO A 111 2.46 6.45 -1.31
CA PRO A 111 2.36 5.28 -0.45
C PRO A 111 2.24 5.63 1.04
N ILE A 112 2.58 6.85 1.44
CA ILE A 112 2.32 7.34 2.80
C ILE A 112 0.82 7.46 3.04
N TYR A 113 0.05 7.97 2.05
CA TYR A 113 -1.41 8.04 2.16
C TYR A 113 -2.06 6.66 2.15
N GLN A 114 -1.52 5.73 1.35
CA GLN A 114 -1.97 4.35 1.36
C GLN A 114 -1.75 3.73 2.74
N ASN A 115 -0.53 3.82 3.28
CA ASN A 115 -0.21 3.26 4.58
C ASN A 115 -0.93 3.97 5.75
N TYR A 116 -1.28 5.25 5.60
CA TYR A 116 -2.14 5.96 6.57
C TYR A 116 -3.55 5.33 6.66
N ALA A 117 -4.13 4.91 5.53
CA ALA A 117 -5.40 4.18 5.53
C ALA A 117 -5.26 2.82 6.23
N HIS A 118 -4.14 2.12 6.05
CA HIS A 118 -3.82 0.88 6.75
C HIS A 118 -3.74 1.09 8.27
N VAL A 119 -3.04 2.13 8.71
CA VAL A 119 -2.93 2.50 10.13
C VAL A 119 -4.31 2.80 10.73
N LYS A 120 -5.18 3.51 10.01
CA LYS A 120 -6.57 3.76 10.45
C LYS A 120 -7.35 2.47 10.64
N ALA A 121 -7.27 1.56 9.67
CA ALA A 121 -7.97 0.27 9.74
C ALA A 121 -7.44 -0.60 10.90
N LEU A 122 -6.12 -0.61 11.13
CA LEU A 122 -5.51 -1.30 12.28
C LEU A 122 -5.98 -0.70 13.60
N ASN A 123 -6.00 0.63 13.74
CA ASN A 123 -6.49 1.28 14.95
C ASN A 123 -7.97 0.94 15.22
N ALA A 124 -8.83 0.98 14.20
CA ALA A 124 -10.23 0.63 14.34
C ALA A 124 -10.40 -0.85 14.78
N LEU A 125 -9.63 -1.77 14.19
CA LEU A 125 -9.62 -3.18 14.59
C LEU A 125 -9.17 -3.35 16.05
N LEU A 126 -8.07 -2.70 16.45
CA LEU A 126 -7.56 -2.79 17.82
C LEU A 126 -8.57 -2.26 18.83
N GLN A 127 -9.17 -1.10 18.56
CA GLN A 127 -10.19 -0.47 19.42
C GLN A 127 -11.43 -1.38 19.57
N SER A 128 -11.90 -2.02 18.48
CA SER A 128 -13.06 -2.94 18.54
C SER A 128 -12.81 -4.18 19.40
N HIS A 129 -11.53 -4.47 19.71
CA HIS A 129 -11.12 -5.58 20.58
C HIS A 129 -10.60 -5.10 21.96
N GLY A 130 -10.86 -3.84 22.33
CA GLY A 130 -10.51 -3.28 23.64
C GLY A 130 -9.05 -2.84 23.78
N TYR A 131 -8.29 -2.76 22.68
CA TYR A 131 -6.92 -2.26 22.68
C TYR A 131 -6.89 -0.78 22.29
N GLU A 132 -6.96 0.09 23.28
CA GLU A 132 -6.89 1.55 23.09
C GLU A 132 -5.45 2.06 23.24
N ASN A 133 -5.13 3.15 22.53
CA ASN A 133 -3.86 3.88 22.65
C ASN A 133 -2.59 3.08 22.36
N ILE A 134 -2.69 1.95 21.64
CA ILE A 134 -1.50 1.23 21.17
C ILE A 134 -0.89 2.02 20.01
N PRO A 135 0.42 2.34 20.06
CA PRO A 135 1.08 3.02 18.96
C PRO A 135 1.12 2.15 17.70
N VAL A 136 0.62 2.69 16.58
CA VAL A 136 0.71 2.06 15.26
C VAL A 136 1.64 2.90 14.39
N PHE A 137 2.82 2.35 14.10
CA PHE A 137 3.87 2.99 13.32
C PHE A 137 3.70 2.71 11.82
N SER A 138 3.88 3.74 11.00
CA SER A 138 3.82 3.65 9.53
C SER A 138 5.22 3.62 8.93
N ILE A 139 5.54 2.60 8.14
CA ILE A 139 6.81 2.48 7.40
C ILE A 139 6.50 2.18 5.94
N VAL A 140 7.06 2.98 5.03
CA VAL A 140 7.06 2.70 3.58
C VAL A 140 8.45 2.28 3.17
N THR A 141 8.56 1.20 2.39
CA THR A 141 9.87 0.68 2.04
C THR A 141 10.04 0.40 0.54
N PHE A 142 11.22 0.71 0.01
CA PHE A 142 11.61 0.61 -1.40
C PHE A 142 12.83 -0.28 -1.59
N PRO A 143 13.10 -0.81 -2.84
CA PRO A 143 14.30 -1.58 -3.14
C PRO A 143 15.60 -0.83 -2.82
N GLY A 144 16.66 -1.58 -2.59
CA GLY A 144 17.99 -1.00 -2.31
C GLY A 144 18.56 -0.16 -3.44
N ASP A 145 18.20 -0.49 -4.69
CA ASP A 145 18.60 0.22 -5.92
C ASP A 145 17.68 1.42 -6.27
N ALA A 146 16.65 1.72 -5.46
CA ALA A 146 15.88 2.94 -5.60
C ALA A 146 16.65 4.15 -5.04
N VAL A 147 16.66 5.26 -5.78
CA VAL A 147 17.19 6.54 -5.33
C VAL A 147 16.03 7.40 -4.82
N LEU A 148 15.91 7.50 -3.50
CA LEU A 148 14.80 8.20 -2.86
C LEU A 148 15.10 9.70 -2.79
N LYS A 149 14.38 10.49 -3.58
CA LYS A 149 14.37 11.97 -3.57
C LYS A 149 13.05 12.46 -2.99
N ILE A 150 12.83 12.14 -1.72
CA ILE A 150 11.56 12.31 -1.02
C ILE A 150 11.74 13.29 0.12
N LYS A 151 10.80 14.22 0.26
CA LYS A 151 10.73 15.16 1.38
C LYS A 151 9.68 14.67 2.38
N THR A 152 10.13 14.13 3.50
CA THR A 152 9.28 13.71 4.63
C THR A 152 9.79 14.35 5.91
N THR A 153 8.88 14.63 6.84
CA THR A 153 9.18 15.16 8.17
C THR A 153 8.83 14.17 9.27
N LYS A 154 7.73 13.43 9.11
CA LYS A 154 7.19 12.52 10.13
C LYS A 154 7.17 11.07 9.67
N SER A 155 6.93 10.82 8.36
CA SER A 155 6.77 9.46 7.84
C SER A 155 8.11 8.76 7.62
N GLN A 156 8.17 7.49 7.96
CA GLN A 156 9.35 6.64 7.73
C GLN A 156 9.33 6.09 6.30
N VAL A 157 10.21 6.59 5.45
CA VAL A 157 10.39 6.08 4.08
C VAL A 157 11.84 5.59 3.94
N VAL A 158 12.01 4.28 3.80
CA VAL A 158 13.32 3.64 3.91
C VAL A 158 13.58 2.63 2.78
N LYS A 159 14.80 2.19 2.63
CA LYS A 159 15.16 1.06 1.76
C LYS A 159 14.92 -0.27 2.47
N TRP A 160 14.63 -1.34 1.72
CA TRP A 160 14.36 -2.68 2.28
C TRP A 160 15.41 -3.11 3.32
N GLY A 161 16.70 -2.90 3.04
CA GLY A 161 17.78 -3.26 3.97
C GLY A 161 17.78 -2.50 5.30
N ALA A 162 17.06 -1.36 5.38
CA ALA A 162 16.95 -0.56 6.58
C ALA A 162 15.68 -0.84 7.40
N VAL A 163 14.73 -1.66 6.89
CA VAL A 163 13.41 -1.85 7.50
C VAL A 163 13.51 -2.39 8.93
N THR A 164 14.32 -3.41 9.17
CA THR A 164 14.51 -4.00 10.51
C THR A 164 15.18 -3.02 11.49
N LYS A 165 16.16 -2.25 11.02
CA LYS A 165 16.78 -1.19 11.82
C LYS A 165 15.79 -0.10 12.17
N THR A 166 14.90 0.26 11.25
CA THR A 166 13.85 1.27 11.48
C THR A 166 12.82 0.78 12.49
N VAL A 167 12.35 -0.47 12.38
CA VAL A 167 11.47 -1.09 13.39
C VAL A 167 12.12 -1.02 14.76
N LYS A 168 13.38 -1.48 14.90
CA LYS A 168 14.10 -1.44 16.19
C LYS A 168 14.29 -0.02 16.73
N LYS A 169 14.54 0.97 15.86
CA LYS A 169 14.70 2.38 16.26
C LYS A 169 13.40 2.96 16.84
N LEU A 170 12.25 2.55 16.31
CA LEU A 170 10.93 2.99 16.78
C LEU A 170 10.46 2.21 18.02
N SER A 171 11.08 1.09 18.32
CA SER A 171 10.78 0.21 19.47
C SER A 171 11.45 0.73 20.74
N VAL A 172 10.94 1.83 21.29
CA VAL A 172 11.56 2.54 22.42
C VAL A 172 11.04 2.02 23.75
N GLN A 173 9.72 1.99 23.92
CA GLN A 173 9.05 1.66 25.18
C GLN A 173 8.13 0.45 24.99
N SER A 174 8.20 -0.52 25.89
CA SER A 174 7.26 -1.63 25.93
C SER A 174 5.89 -1.14 26.38
N VAL A 175 4.85 -1.39 25.57
CA VAL A 175 3.46 -0.96 25.79
C VAL A 175 2.49 -2.12 25.81
N LEU A 176 2.93 -3.31 25.37
CA LEU A 176 2.14 -4.54 25.35
C LEU A 176 2.83 -5.62 26.14
N SER A 177 2.06 -6.43 26.85
CA SER A 177 2.52 -7.69 27.41
C SER A 177 2.72 -8.73 26.29
N ARG A 178 3.42 -9.80 26.59
CA ARG A 178 3.54 -10.93 25.65
C ARG A 178 2.19 -11.57 25.35
N GLU A 179 1.34 -11.67 26.37
CA GLU A 179 -0.01 -12.21 26.23
C GLU A 179 -0.87 -11.36 25.31
N ASP A 180 -0.84 -10.02 25.45
CA ASP A 180 -1.56 -9.11 24.56
C ASP A 180 -1.05 -9.20 23.13
N MET A 181 0.27 -9.31 22.96
CA MET A 181 0.86 -9.51 21.64
C MET A 181 0.33 -10.79 20.98
N ASP A 182 0.23 -11.88 21.72
CA ASP A 182 -0.25 -13.17 21.20
C ASP A 182 -1.77 -13.11 20.90
N LYS A 183 -2.58 -12.41 21.71
CA LYS A 183 -4.01 -12.14 21.45
C LYS A 183 -4.20 -11.29 20.19
N ILE A 184 -3.48 -10.19 20.04
CA ILE A 184 -3.54 -9.35 18.84
C ILE A 184 -3.13 -10.14 17.60
N LEU A 185 -2.10 -10.97 17.72
CA LEU A 185 -1.65 -11.84 16.65
C LEU A 185 -2.74 -12.84 16.21
N ALA A 186 -3.45 -13.43 17.17
CA ALA A 186 -4.58 -14.33 16.90
C ALA A 186 -5.72 -13.60 16.17
N ILE A 187 -6.06 -12.39 16.61
CA ILE A 187 -7.03 -11.52 15.92
C ILE A 187 -6.61 -11.27 14.47
N LEU A 188 -5.38 -10.81 14.23
CA LEU A 188 -4.90 -10.48 12.90
C LEU A 188 -4.85 -11.69 11.96
N LYS A 189 -4.56 -12.88 12.48
CA LYS A 189 -4.56 -14.13 11.69
C LYS A 189 -5.92 -14.44 11.07
N ASN A 190 -7.03 -14.05 11.70
CA ASN A 190 -8.37 -14.21 11.14
C ASN A 190 -8.62 -13.30 9.92
N TYR A 191 -7.81 -12.27 9.75
CA TYR A 191 -7.88 -11.31 8.63
C TYR A 191 -6.79 -11.55 7.58
N MET A 192 -6.05 -12.66 7.65
CA MET A 192 -5.09 -13.00 6.60
C MET A 192 -5.84 -13.28 5.29
N SER A 193 -5.47 -12.54 4.25
CA SER A 193 -6.10 -12.61 2.95
C SER A 193 -5.88 -13.97 2.29
N THR A 194 -6.98 -14.59 1.86
CA THR A 194 -6.94 -15.71 0.93
C THR A 194 -6.78 -15.23 -0.51
N ARG A 195 -6.49 -16.14 -1.45
CA ARG A 195 -6.42 -15.80 -2.88
C ARG A 195 -7.75 -15.26 -3.42
N THR A 196 -8.88 -15.70 -2.86
CA THR A 196 -10.23 -15.24 -3.21
C THR A 196 -10.48 -13.82 -2.71
N ASP A 197 -10.10 -13.53 -1.46
CA ASP A 197 -10.25 -12.21 -0.85
C ASP A 197 -9.40 -11.15 -1.57
N ALA A 198 -8.16 -11.49 -1.92
CA ALA A 198 -7.30 -10.61 -2.71
C ALA A 198 -7.89 -10.29 -4.09
N ARG A 199 -8.55 -11.27 -4.76
CA ARG A 199 -9.26 -11.01 -6.03
C ARG A 199 -10.46 -10.10 -5.84
N LYS A 200 -11.28 -10.33 -4.80
CA LYS A 200 -12.43 -9.49 -4.46
C LYS A 200 -11.98 -8.06 -4.20
N HIS A 201 -10.95 -7.85 -3.40
CA HIS A 201 -10.35 -6.55 -3.14
C HIS A 201 -9.89 -5.83 -4.42
N VAL A 202 -9.20 -6.53 -5.33
CA VAL A 202 -8.79 -5.96 -6.64
C VAL A 202 -10.00 -5.55 -7.48
N ASN A 203 -11.07 -6.34 -7.49
CA ASN A 203 -12.30 -6.00 -8.20
C ASN A 203 -12.96 -4.75 -7.61
N GLU A 204 -13.08 -4.64 -6.28
CA GLU A 204 -13.59 -3.45 -5.59
C GLU A 204 -12.79 -2.19 -5.97
N ILE A 205 -11.45 -2.27 -6.01
CA ILE A 205 -10.59 -1.16 -6.46
C ILE A 205 -10.90 -0.77 -7.91
N ASN A 206 -11.06 -1.74 -8.80
CA ASN A 206 -11.34 -1.47 -10.21
C ASN A 206 -12.73 -0.86 -10.40
N GLU A 207 -13.74 -1.34 -9.71
CA GLU A 207 -15.09 -0.79 -9.69
C GLU A 207 -15.10 0.66 -9.16
N ALA A 208 -14.43 0.92 -8.04
CA ALA A 208 -14.31 2.26 -7.47
C ALA A 208 -13.63 3.23 -8.46
N LYS A 209 -12.57 2.78 -9.17
CA LYS A 209 -11.92 3.58 -10.22
C LYS A 209 -12.85 3.84 -11.41
N TYR A 210 -13.61 2.83 -11.81
CA TYR A 210 -14.57 2.94 -12.92
C TYR A 210 -15.67 3.95 -12.57
N VAL A 211 -16.31 3.81 -11.41
CA VAL A 211 -17.35 4.72 -10.92
C VAL A 211 -16.82 6.17 -10.82
N LYS A 212 -15.62 6.33 -10.26
CA LYS A 212 -14.96 7.64 -10.19
C LYS A 212 -14.80 8.26 -11.58
N LYS A 213 -14.28 7.50 -12.55
CA LYS A 213 -14.08 7.96 -13.93
C LYS A 213 -15.40 8.32 -14.62
N GLN A 214 -16.48 7.57 -14.36
CA GLN A 214 -17.80 7.85 -14.89
C GLN A 214 -18.37 9.16 -14.32
N LYS A 215 -18.29 9.38 -13.00
CA LYS A 215 -18.68 10.62 -12.35
C LYS A 215 -17.92 11.83 -12.91
N GLU A 216 -16.59 11.72 -13.05
CA GLU A 216 -15.77 12.79 -13.64
C GLU A 216 -16.18 13.08 -15.10
N LYS A 217 -16.47 12.07 -15.91
CA LYS A 217 -16.95 12.24 -17.30
C LYS A 217 -18.32 12.88 -17.38
N SER A 218 -19.21 12.61 -16.45
CA SER A 218 -20.55 13.23 -16.38
C SER A 218 -20.54 14.60 -15.70
N GLY A 219 -19.37 15.18 -15.42
CA GLY A 219 -19.24 16.48 -14.77
C GLY A 219 -19.61 16.49 -13.31
N MET A 220 -19.63 15.32 -12.64
CA MET A 220 -19.95 15.18 -11.24
C MET A 220 -18.70 14.95 -10.39
N CYS A 221 -18.68 15.53 -9.19
CA CYS A 221 -17.62 15.29 -8.22
C CYS A 221 -17.64 13.83 -7.73
N PRO A 222 -16.49 13.11 -7.78
CA PRO A 222 -16.44 11.74 -7.31
C PRO A 222 -16.75 11.55 -5.82
N LYS A 223 -16.52 12.61 -5.00
CA LYS A 223 -16.70 12.55 -3.55
C LYS A 223 -18.12 12.84 -3.11
N CYS A 224 -18.71 13.95 -3.61
CA CYS A 224 -20.01 14.44 -3.13
C CYS A 224 -21.11 14.40 -4.18
N ALA A 225 -20.81 13.95 -5.40
CA ALA A 225 -21.70 13.94 -6.56
C ALA A 225 -22.24 15.33 -6.99
N GLY A 226 -21.78 16.44 -6.38
CA GLY A 226 -22.09 17.79 -6.82
C GLY A 226 -21.47 18.11 -8.19
N ALA A 227 -21.99 19.14 -8.88
CA ALA A 227 -21.47 19.54 -10.18
C ALA A 227 -19.99 19.96 -10.10
N LEU A 228 -19.20 19.56 -11.10
CA LEU A 228 -17.82 20.03 -11.27
C LEU A 228 -17.83 21.34 -12.04
N VAL A 229 -17.36 22.41 -11.43
CA VAL A 229 -17.22 23.73 -12.04
C VAL A 229 -15.77 24.10 -12.27
N LEU A 230 -15.48 24.79 -13.38
CA LEU A 230 -14.13 25.24 -13.70
C LEU A 230 -13.77 26.42 -12.79
N ARG A 231 -12.73 26.26 -11.99
CA ARG A 231 -12.20 27.28 -11.08
C ARG A 231 -10.80 27.70 -11.52
N LYS A 232 -10.42 28.93 -11.15
CA LYS A 232 -9.07 29.48 -11.41
C LYS A 232 -8.29 29.48 -10.07
N GLY A 233 -7.17 28.80 -10.03
CA GLY A 233 -6.26 28.76 -8.86
C GLY A 233 -4.90 29.37 -9.18
N LYS A 234 -4.03 29.44 -8.18
CA LYS A 234 -2.65 29.98 -8.28
C LYS A 234 -1.82 29.30 -9.39
N TYR A 235 -2.07 28.02 -9.67
CA TYR A 235 -1.29 27.21 -10.63
C TYR A 235 -2.06 26.90 -11.92
N GLY A 236 -3.17 27.61 -12.19
CA GLY A 236 -3.98 27.43 -13.40
C GLY A 236 -5.44 27.09 -13.12
N LYS A 237 -6.14 26.68 -14.20
CA LYS A 237 -7.55 26.26 -14.11
C LYS A 237 -7.66 24.82 -13.61
N PHE A 238 -8.63 24.52 -12.75
CA PHE A 238 -8.95 23.19 -12.27
C PHE A 238 -10.46 23.01 -12.08
N TYR A 239 -10.94 21.77 -12.09
CA TYR A 239 -12.32 21.45 -11.75
C TYR A 239 -12.47 21.22 -10.26
N GLY A 240 -13.40 21.93 -9.62
CA GLY A 240 -13.77 21.77 -8.20
C GLY A 240 -15.27 21.59 -8.05
N CYS A 241 -15.72 21.12 -6.90
CA CYS A 241 -17.16 21.04 -6.60
C CYS A 241 -17.78 22.44 -6.61
N SER A 242 -19.03 22.51 -7.07
CA SER A 242 -19.87 23.70 -6.90
C SER A 242 -19.98 24.08 -5.41
#